data_f5dc51bde17b7d659dcfe6ea44711cd5
#
_entry.id   f5dc51bde17b7d659dcfe6ea44711cd5
#
_cell.length_a   1.000
_cell.length_b   1.000
_cell.length_c   1.000
_cell.angle_alpha   90.00
_cell.angle_beta   90.00
_cell.angle_gamma   90.00
#
_symmetry.space_group_name_H-M   'P 1'
#
loop_
_entity.id
_entity.type
_entity.pdbx_description
1 polymer ?
#
loop_
_entity_poly.entity_id
_entity_poly.type
_entity_poly.pdbx_seq_one_letter_code
_entity_poly.pdbx_strand_id
1 'polypeptide(L)'
;MQFVNTFWALVPPIVAIGLALITKETYSSLFIGILVGALFVAGFNPIGTLDAMITEGFTPAISDNAGIFMFLVILGIMVALVNSTGAAAAFGKWAAKHVKGRAGTLLATFILGVLIFIDDYFNCLTVGSVMRPLTDNQKVSRAKLAYIIDATAAPICMIAPVSSWAAAVSGVAENLDAGISGIQLFIQAIPFNFYSLLTFVFIIGMIVMGFDYGPMAKSELEALKGNLGSIGDDEEVENTKATLWDMLIPIIVLIAMCIIGLMHVGGFWDAESGVAGDFVGAFGNTDAFVGLPWGSLVALVFTIVYLICRRITTFKDAMACAVKGFNAMVPAILILTFAVSLKNMTGLLGAANYVESVMKAASAGLFSMLPAIIFVVACLLAFATGTSWGTFGILIPIVLPIFKVGDPLLMIGISACLAGAVCGDHCSPISDTTIMASAGANCNHIEHVRTQLPYAVTVAVLSFINFILAGFIKNAWICLPIGVVMTIAALFILRATIGTKTGAAAKAE
;
A
#
# COMPACT_ATOMS: atom_id res chain seq x y z
N MET A 1 -25.30 2.46 -23.68
CA MET A 1 -25.58 1.54 -22.55
C MET A 1 -26.10 2.36 -21.38
N GLN A 2 -27.17 1.94 -20.74
CA GLN A 2 -27.87 2.73 -19.71
C GLN A 2 -27.06 2.96 -18.41
N PHE A 3 -26.03 2.14 -18.16
CA PHE A 3 -25.24 2.14 -16.93
C PHE A 3 -23.85 2.79 -17.06
N VAL A 4 -23.41 3.03 -18.30
CA VAL A 4 -22.06 3.55 -18.57
C VAL A 4 -21.99 5.06 -18.30
N ASN A 5 -20.88 5.51 -17.68
CA ASN A 5 -20.62 6.91 -17.32
C ASN A 5 -21.70 7.52 -16.39
N THR A 6 -22.31 6.72 -15.53
CA THR A 6 -23.33 7.15 -14.59
C THR A 6 -22.98 6.67 -13.17
N PHE A 7 -23.76 7.11 -12.17
CA PHE A 7 -23.62 6.62 -10.79
C PHE A 7 -23.63 5.09 -10.70
N TRP A 8 -24.31 4.38 -11.60
CA TRP A 8 -24.35 2.92 -11.63
C TRP A 8 -22.99 2.27 -11.83
N ALA A 9 -22.02 2.99 -12.41
CA ALA A 9 -20.64 2.50 -12.52
C ALA A 9 -19.94 2.30 -11.16
N LEU A 10 -20.41 2.98 -10.10
CA LEU A 10 -19.90 2.82 -8.75
C LEU A 10 -20.63 1.74 -7.92
N VAL A 11 -21.75 1.23 -8.41
CA VAL A 11 -22.55 0.23 -7.68
C VAL A 11 -21.81 -1.10 -7.47
N PRO A 12 -21.08 -1.68 -8.44
CA PRO A 12 -20.33 -2.92 -8.25
C PRO A 12 -19.35 -2.86 -7.06
N PRO A 13 -18.44 -1.89 -6.95
CA PRO A 13 -17.54 -1.79 -5.80
C PRO A 13 -18.29 -1.47 -4.50
N ILE A 14 -19.37 -0.66 -4.53
CA ILE A 14 -20.19 -0.40 -3.34
C ILE A 14 -20.82 -1.69 -2.80
N VAL A 15 -21.34 -2.55 -3.69
CA VAL A 15 -21.90 -3.85 -3.31
C VAL A 15 -20.82 -4.76 -2.73
N ALA A 16 -19.66 -4.87 -3.39
CA ALA A 16 -18.55 -5.68 -2.90
C ALA A 16 -18.10 -5.24 -1.49
N ILE A 17 -17.87 -3.92 -1.31
CA ILE A 17 -17.45 -3.35 -0.02
C ILE A 17 -18.52 -3.56 1.06
N GLY A 18 -19.78 -3.24 0.74
CA GLY A 18 -20.89 -3.39 1.69
C GLY A 18 -21.02 -4.84 2.16
N LEU A 19 -20.97 -5.81 1.23
CA LEU A 19 -21.01 -7.22 1.56
C LEU A 19 -19.80 -7.65 2.38
N ALA A 20 -18.57 -7.25 2.01
CA ALA A 20 -17.37 -7.61 2.73
C ALA A 20 -17.40 -7.11 4.19
N LEU A 21 -17.90 -5.90 4.43
CA LEU A 21 -18.04 -5.34 5.79
C LEU A 21 -19.12 -6.05 6.62
N ILE A 22 -20.23 -6.48 5.98
CA ILE A 22 -21.33 -7.16 6.66
C ILE A 22 -21.01 -8.62 6.94
N THR A 23 -20.57 -9.35 5.91
CA THR A 23 -20.33 -10.79 5.97
C THR A 23 -18.99 -11.18 6.54
N LYS A 24 -18.03 -10.24 6.53
CA LYS A 24 -16.60 -10.46 6.87
C LYS A 24 -15.93 -11.53 5.99
N GLU A 25 -16.51 -11.74 4.80
CA GLU A 25 -16.00 -12.69 3.83
C GLU A 25 -15.69 -11.96 2.51
N THR A 26 -14.42 -12.00 2.09
CA THR A 26 -13.90 -11.15 1.02
C THR A 26 -14.15 -11.75 -0.37
N TYR A 27 -13.92 -13.07 -0.53
CA TYR A 27 -13.96 -13.71 -1.85
C TYR A 27 -15.35 -13.65 -2.47
N SER A 28 -16.38 -14.06 -1.74
CA SER A 28 -17.75 -14.03 -2.22
C SER A 28 -18.24 -12.61 -2.46
N SER A 29 -17.81 -11.66 -1.60
CA SER A 29 -18.20 -10.26 -1.72
C SER A 29 -17.63 -9.63 -2.99
N LEU A 30 -16.35 -9.85 -3.28
CA LEU A 30 -15.72 -9.42 -4.53
C LEU A 30 -16.34 -10.11 -5.74
N PHE A 31 -16.57 -11.43 -5.66
CA PHE A 31 -17.21 -12.18 -6.73
C PHE A 31 -18.61 -11.65 -7.08
N ILE A 32 -19.44 -11.35 -6.06
CA ILE A 32 -20.77 -10.75 -6.28
C ILE A 32 -20.62 -9.34 -6.88
N GLY A 33 -19.66 -8.55 -6.44
CA GLY A 33 -19.36 -7.25 -7.07
C GLY A 33 -19.00 -7.38 -8.54
N ILE A 34 -18.14 -8.34 -8.91
CA ILE A 34 -17.77 -8.63 -10.30
C ILE A 34 -19.00 -9.06 -11.09
N LEU A 35 -19.83 -9.95 -10.54
CA LEU A 35 -21.07 -10.39 -11.16
C LEU A 35 -22.03 -9.23 -11.43
N VAL A 36 -22.22 -8.32 -10.47
CA VAL A 36 -23.05 -7.12 -10.65
C VAL A 36 -22.47 -6.22 -11.73
N GLY A 37 -21.17 -6.02 -11.74
CA GLY A 37 -20.49 -5.26 -12.79
C GLY A 37 -20.68 -5.87 -14.18
N ALA A 38 -20.46 -7.16 -14.31
CA ALA A 38 -20.64 -7.90 -15.55
C ALA A 38 -22.11 -7.91 -16.02
N LEU A 39 -23.09 -8.01 -15.11
CA LEU A 39 -24.51 -7.87 -15.41
C LEU A 39 -24.81 -6.51 -16.04
N PHE A 40 -24.25 -5.42 -15.50
CA PHE A 40 -24.44 -4.09 -16.04
C PHE A 40 -23.73 -3.91 -17.39
N VAL A 41 -22.52 -4.44 -17.55
CA VAL A 41 -21.78 -4.43 -18.83
C VAL A 41 -22.55 -5.20 -19.91
N ALA A 42 -23.07 -6.38 -19.58
CA ALA A 42 -23.80 -7.24 -20.51
C ALA A 42 -25.28 -6.86 -20.71
N GLY A 43 -25.78 -5.82 -20.02
CA GLY A 43 -27.20 -5.43 -20.08
C GLY A 43 -28.14 -6.53 -19.62
N PHE A 44 -27.77 -7.28 -18.58
CA PHE A 44 -28.50 -8.42 -18.02
C PHE A 44 -28.65 -9.64 -18.96
N ASN A 45 -27.81 -9.75 -19.99
CA ASN A 45 -27.73 -10.97 -20.80
C ASN A 45 -26.93 -12.04 -20.05
N PRO A 46 -27.46 -13.23 -19.71
CA PRO A 46 -26.74 -14.23 -18.91
C PRO A 46 -25.47 -14.76 -19.58
N ILE A 47 -25.46 -15.01 -20.88
CA ILE A 47 -24.29 -15.49 -21.62
C ILE A 47 -23.25 -14.39 -21.68
N GLY A 48 -23.65 -13.17 -22.08
CA GLY A 48 -22.76 -12.00 -22.13
C GLY A 48 -22.18 -11.64 -20.75
N THR A 49 -22.91 -11.93 -19.66
CA THR A 49 -22.39 -11.73 -18.29
C THR A 49 -21.22 -12.68 -18.00
N LEU A 50 -21.36 -13.96 -18.34
CA LEU A 50 -20.27 -14.93 -18.17
C LEU A 50 -19.08 -14.61 -19.07
N ASP A 51 -19.34 -14.24 -20.33
CA ASP A 51 -18.30 -13.82 -21.25
C ASP A 51 -17.53 -12.61 -20.70
N ALA A 52 -18.24 -11.56 -20.27
CA ALA A 52 -17.62 -10.39 -19.68
C ALA A 52 -16.79 -10.72 -18.43
N MET A 53 -17.31 -11.57 -17.53
CA MET A 53 -16.55 -12.00 -16.35
C MET A 53 -15.23 -12.68 -16.72
N ILE A 54 -15.25 -13.55 -17.73
CA ILE A 54 -14.07 -14.34 -18.12
C ILE A 54 -13.12 -13.50 -18.97
N THR A 55 -13.61 -12.92 -20.09
CA THR A 55 -12.75 -12.30 -21.10
C THR A 55 -12.29 -10.90 -20.71
N GLU A 56 -13.12 -10.14 -20.02
CA GLU A 56 -12.83 -8.77 -19.63
C GLU A 56 -12.47 -8.64 -18.14
N GLY A 57 -12.91 -9.58 -17.31
CA GLY A 57 -12.65 -9.62 -15.89
C GLY A 57 -11.40 -10.43 -15.54
N PHE A 58 -11.58 -11.76 -15.45
CA PHE A 58 -10.57 -12.66 -14.87
C PHE A 58 -9.33 -12.84 -15.75
N THR A 59 -9.49 -13.01 -17.07
CA THR A 59 -8.34 -13.25 -17.95
C THR A 59 -7.36 -12.09 -17.95
N PRO A 60 -7.78 -10.82 -18.17
CA PRO A 60 -6.87 -9.67 -18.05
C PRO A 60 -6.31 -9.51 -16.63
N ALA A 61 -7.14 -9.76 -15.59
CA ALA A 61 -6.67 -9.66 -14.21
C ALA A 61 -5.49 -10.59 -13.91
N ILE A 62 -5.45 -11.77 -14.54
CA ILE A 62 -4.33 -12.71 -14.37
C ILE A 62 -3.17 -12.35 -15.30
N SER A 63 -3.43 -12.12 -16.59
CA SER A 63 -2.38 -11.88 -17.58
C SER A 63 -1.59 -10.61 -17.28
N ASP A 64 -2.28 -9.52 -16.99
CA ASP A 64 -1.65 -8.21 -16.79
C ASP A 64 -0.91 -8.13 -15.44
N ASN A 65 -1.30 -8.96 -14.45
CA ASN A 65 -0.65 -9.02 -13.15
C ASN A 65 0.25 -10.25 -12.96
N ALA A 66 0.53 -11.02 -14.00
CA ALA A 66 1.34 -12.24 -13.92
C ALA A 66 2.72 -11.99 -13.30
N GLY A 67 3.35 -10.85 -13.59
CA GLY A 67 4.62 -10.45 -13.00
C GLY A 67 4.54 -10.27 -11.48
N ILE A 68 3.49 -9.59 -11.00
CA ILE A 68 3.28 -9.42 -9.55
C ILE A 68 2.96 -10.77 -8.88
N PHE A 69 2.18 -11.63 -9.51
CA PHE A 69 1.93 -12.98 -8.98
C PHE A 69 3.23 -13.79 -8.87
N MET A 70 4.09 -13.72 -9.89
CA MET A 70 5.42 -14.34 -9.84
C MET A 70 6.26 -13.78 -8.69
N PHE A 71 6.28 -12.46 -8.52
CA PHE A 71 6.99 -11.79 -7.42
C PHE A 71 6.46 -12.24 -6.05
N LEU A 72 5.14 -12.27 -5.86
CA LEU A 72 4.51 -12.75 -4.64
C LEU A 72 4.92 -14.20 -4.31
N VAL A 73 4.87 -15.09 -5.31
CA VAL A 73 5.26 -16.49 -5.15
C VAL A 73 6.74 -16.61 -4.75
N ILE A 74 7.62 -15.90 -5.44
CA ILE A 74 9.07 -15.89 -5.14
C ILE A 74 9.30 -15.39 -3.71
N LEU A 75 8.63 -14.31 -3.32
CA LEU A 75 8.75 -13.79 -1.96
C LEU A 75 8.23 -14.78 -0.92
N GLY A 76 7.09 -15.41 -1.17
CA GLY A 76 6.56 -16.46 -0.30
C GLY A 76 7.55 -17.62 -0.13
N ILE A 77 8.22 -18.04 -1.22
CA ILE A 77 9.27 -19.05 -1.18
C ILE A 77 10.45 -18.58 -0.33
N MET A 78 10.90 -17.34 -0.49
CA MET A 78 11.99 -16.78 0.30
C MET A 78 11.64 -16.72 1.80
N VAL A 79 10.42 -16.31 2.14
CA VAL A 79 9.91 -16.32 3.52
C VAL A 79 9.88 -17.74 4.07
N ALA A 80 9.33 -18.70 3.31
CA ALA A 80 9.29 -20.11 3.72
C ALA A 80 10.70 -20.69 3.93
N LEU A 81 11.66 -20.35 3.06
CA LEU A 81 13.07 -20.72 3.23
C LEU A 81 13.66 -20.17 4.53
N VAL A 82 13.56 -18.86 4.76
CA VAL A 82 14.10 -18.20 5.96
C VAL A 82 13.46 -18.78 7.22
N ASN A 83 12.15 -18.99 7.23
CA ASN A 83 11.43 -19.57 8.36
C ASN A 83 11.85 -21.03 8.61
N SER A 84 11.94 -21.86 7.56
CA SER A 84 12.31 -23.26 7.67
C SER A 84 13.74 -23.48 8.19
N THR A 85 14.62 -22.49 8.03
CA THR A 85 16.00 -22.53 8.52
C THR A 85 16.14 -22.10 9.98
N GLY A 86 15.08 -21.55 10.59
CA GLY A 86 15.15 -20.97 11.92
C GLY A 86 15.84 -19.59 11.96
N ALA A 87 16.15 -19.00 10.80
CA ALA A 87 16.82 -17.70 10.73
C ALA A 87 15.90 -16.55 11.23
N ALA A 88 14.60 -16.67 11.02
CA ALA A 88 13.62 -15.73 11.58
C ALA A 88 13.61 -15.76 13.12
N ALA A 89 13.66 -16.97 13.72
CA ALA A 89 13.77 -17.12 15.17
C ALA A 89 15.11 -16.57 15.71
N ALA A 90 16.21 -16.75 14.97
CA ALA A 90 17.51 -16.19 15.33
C ALA A 90 17.51 -14.66 15.28
N PHE A 91 16.84 -14.05 14.28
CA PHE A 91 16.61 -12.60 14.22
C PHE A 91 15.74 -12.14 15.40
N GLY A 92 14.64 -12.81 15.68
CA GLY A 92 13.77 -12.50 16.82
C GLY A 92 14.54 -12.51 18.15
N LYS A 93 15.39 -13.52 18.39
CA LYS A 93 16.27 -13.60 19.58
C LYS A 93 17.28 -12.44 19.64
N TRP A 94 17.86 -12.04 18.52
CA TRP A 94 18.77 -10.89 18.47
C TRP A 94 18.01 -9.58 18.71
N ALA A 95 16.90 -9.38 18.04
CA ALA A 95 16.09 -8.16 18.14
C ALA A 95 15.52 -8.01 19.56
N ALA A 96 15.07 -9.08 20.20
CA ALA A 96 14.59 -9.08 21.58
C ALA A 96 15.67 -8.60 22.59
N LYS A 97 16.96 -8.74 22.23
CA LYS A 97 18.08 -8.24 23.06
C LYS A 97 18.38 -6.76 22.86
N HIS A 98 18.13 -6.22 21.64
CA HIS A 98 18.55 -4.87 21.24
C HIS A 98 17.41 -3.89 21.17
N VAL A 99 16.22 -4.31 20.70
CA VAL A 99 15.02 -3.47 20.61
C VAL A 99 14.19 -3.69 21.87
N LYS A 100 14.08 -2.66 22.69
CA LYS A 100 13.40 -2.75 23.98
C LYS A 100 11.93 -2.37 23.87
N GLY A 101 11.04 -3.32 24.21
CA GLY A 101 9.62 -3.11 24.39
C GLY A 101 8.82 -2.86 23.08
N ARG A 102 7.51 -2.82 23.22
CA ARG A 102 6.56 -2.67 22.09
C ARG A 102 6.78 -1.39 21.29
N ALA A 103 6.96 -0.26 21.97
CA ALA A 103 7.17 1.04 21.29
C ALA A 103 8.44 1.03 20.43
N GLY A 104 9.54 0.46 20.94
CA GLY A 104 10.77 0.31 20.16
C GLY A 104 10.59 -0.55 18.93
N THR A 105 9.82 -1.64 19.04
CA THR A 105 9.50 -2.54 17.91
C THR A 105 8.65 -1.84 16.86
N LEU A 106 7.62 -1.13 17.27
CA LEU A 106 6.76 -0.38 16.36
C LEU A 106 7.51 0.76 15.65
N LEU A 107 8.40 1.47 16.38
CA LEU A 107 9.27 2.48 15.78
C LEU A 107 10.27 1.86 14.81
N ALA A 108 10.85 0.70 15.13
CA ALA A 108 11.75 -0.01 14.22
C ALA A 108 11.01 -0.46 12.95
N THR A 109 9.76 -0.91 13.07
CA THR A 109 8.90 -1.23 11.92
C THR A 109 8.65 0.00 11.05
N PHE A 110 8.28 1.11 11.68
CA PHE A 110 8.07 2.39 11.00
C PHE A 110 9.33 2.86 10.27
N ILE A 111 10.50 2.83 10.94
CA ILE A 111 11.77 3.24 10.33
C ILE A 111 12.13 2.34 9.15
N LEU A 112 11.94 1.03 9.26
CA LEU A 112 12.19 0.12 8.16
C LEU A 112 11.27 0.40 6.97
N GLY A 113 9.97 0.66 7.22
CA GLY A 113 9.02 1.09 6.20
C GLY A 113 9.47 2.37 5.50
N VAL A 114 9.93 3.37 6.26
CA VAL A 114 10.46 4.62 5.69
C VAL A 114 11.73 4.39 4.87
N LEU A 115 12.60 3.47 5.25
CA LEU A 115 13.84 3.16 4.52
C LEU A 115 13.59 2.43 3.20
N ILE A 116 12.48 1.71 3.08
CA ILE A 116 12.09 0.99 1.84
C ILE A 116 11.13 1.87 1.03
N PHE A 117 11.57 3.05 0.64
CA PHE A 117 10.77 4.07 -0.06
C PHE A 117 10.71 3.91 -1.59
N ILE A 118 11.34 2.90 -2.14
CA ILE A 118 11.58 2.77 -3.59
C ILE A 118 10.28 2.41 -4.31
N ASP A 119 9.53 1.47 -3.75
CA ASP A 119 8.27 0.95 -4.31
C ASP A 119 7.35 0.48 -3.18
N ASP A 120 6.06 0.79 -3.27
CA ASP A 120 5.07 0.52 -2.23
C ASP A 120 4.72 -0.97 -2.11
N TYR A 121 4.62 -1.69 -3.22
CA TYR A 121 4.37 -3.14 -3.19
C TYR A 121 5.54 -3.90 -2.53
N PHE A 122 6.75 -3.53 -2.92
CA PHE A 122 7.96 -4.08 -2.33
C PHE A 122 8.07 -3.77 -0.83
N ASN A 123 7.70 -2.56 -0.41
CA ASN A 123 7.64 -2.16 0.99
C ASN A 123 6.69 -3.06 1.77
N CYS A 124 5.43 -3.20 1.32
CA CYS A 124 4.40 -3.99 2.00
C CYS A 124 4.88 -5.40 2.35
N LEU A 125 5.46 -6.08 1.40
CA LEU A 125 5.84 -7.48 1.57
C LEU A 125 7.14 -7.65 2.36
N THR A 126 8.11 -6.78 2.13
CA THR A 126 9.43 -6.88 2.78
C THR A 126 9.38 -6.48 4.24
N VAL A 127 8.78 -5.34 4.58
CA VAL A 127 8.65 -4.90 5.98
C VAL A 127 7.88 -5.93 6.79
N GLY A 128 6.80 -6.48 6.22
CA GLY A 128 6.00 -7.51 6.88
C GLY A 128 6.80 -8.75 7.20
N SER A 129 7.48 -9.33 6.22
CA SER A 129 8.26 -10.55 6.42
C SER A 129 9.39 -10.38 7.43
N VAL A 130 10.04 -9.21 7.44
CA VAL A 130 11.16 -8.90 8.36
C VAL A 130 10.68 -8.65 9.78
N MET A 131 9.59 -7.91 9.96
CA MET A 131 9.19 -7.42 11.27
C MET A 131 8.22 -8.33 12.01
N ARG A 132 7.57 -9.29 11.33
CA ARG A 132 6.67 -10.27 11.98
C ARG A 132 7.28 -10.94 13.21
N PRO A 133 8.45 -11.60 13.15
CA PRO A 133 8.98 -12.30 14.31
C PRO A 133 9.22 -11.36 15.50
N LEU A 134 9.60 -10.11 15.22
CA LEU A 134 9.87 -9.12 16.26
C LEU A 134 8.57 -8.61 16.90
N THR A 135 7.56 -8.31 16.09
CA THR A 135 6.24 -7.85 16.55
C THR A 135 5.53 -8.95 17.35
N ASP A 136 5.63 -10.21 16.92
CA ASP A 136 5.07 -11.35 17.62
C ASP A 136 5.67 -11.53 19.02
N ASN A 137 7.00 -11.47 19.12
CA ASN A 137 7.71 -11.55 20.40
C ASN A 137 7.29 -10.43 21.37
N GLN A 138 6.91 -9.28 20.85
CA GLN A 138 6.43 -8.15 21.65
C GLN A 138 4.91 -8.12 21.79
N LYS A 139 4.20 -9.18 21.38
CA LYS A 139 2.74 -9.32 21.45
C LYS A 139 1.99 -8.15 20.77
N VAL A 140 2.52 -7.65 19.66
CA VAL A 140 1.84 -6.69 18.79
C VAL A 140 0.90 -7.47 17.87
N SER A 141 -0.34 -6.99 17.67
CA SER A 141 -1.27 -7.64 16.77
C SER A 141 -0.80 -7.58 15.30
N ARG A 142 -1.14 -8.61 14.54
CA ARG A 142 -0.89 -8.64 13.09
C ARG A 142 -1.60 -7.51 12.38
N ALA A 143 -2.77 -7.08 12.88
CA ALA A 143 -3.49 -5.92 12.38
C ALA A 143 -2.71 -4.61 12.57
N LYS A 144 -2.04 -4.43 13.73
CA LYS A 144 -1.21 -3.24 13.97
C LYS A 144 0.04 -3.24 13.10
N LEU A 145 0.66 -4.41 12.91
CA LEU A 145 1.77 -4.56 11.99
C LEU A 145 1.34 -4.21 10.57
N ALA A 146 0.22 -4.78 10.07
CA ALA A 146 -0.31 -4.51 8.75
C ALA A 146 -0.60 -3.00 8.55
N TYR A 147 -1.18 -2.34 9.56
CA TYR A 147 -1.41 -0.89 9.52
C TYR A 147 -0.13 -0.08 9.35
N ILE A 148 0.94 -0.39 10.12
CA ILE A 148 2.19 0.37 10.00
C ILE A 148 2.84 0.13 8.63
N ILE A 149 2.77 -1.09 8.11
CA ILE A 149 3.27 -1.42 6.78
C ILE A 149 2.54 -0.59 5.73
N ASP A 150 1.22 -0.70 5.67
CA ASP A 150 0.38 -0.01 4.68
C ASP A 150 0.55 1.50 4.76
N ALA A 151 0.49 2.05 5.98
CA ALA A 151 0.64 3.48 6.25
C ALA A 151 2.08 4.02 6.06
N THR A 152 3.08 3.17 5.78
CA THR A 152 4.44 3.57 5.39
C THR A 152 4.82 3.17 3.97
N ALA A 153 3.99 2.42 3.27
CA ALA A 153 4.28 1.97 1.91
C ALA A 153 4.03 3.11 0.88
N ALA A 154 2.81 3.25 0.38
CA ALA A 154 2.48 4.33 -0.53
C ALA A 154 2.76 5.74 0.04
N PRO A 155 2.49 6.05 1.33
CA PRO A 155 2.80 7.36 1.89
C PRO A 155 4.27 7.77 1.82
N ILE A 156 5.23 6.86 1.97
CA ILE A 156 6.65 7.22 1.83
C ILE A 156 7.04 7.36 0.37
N CYS A 157 6.53 6.48 -0.51
CA CYS A 157 6.87 6.51 -1.93
C CYS A 157 6.43 7.81 -2.60
N MET A 158 5.28 8.38 -2.20
CA MET A 158 4.79 9.63 -2.78
C MET A 158 5.37 10.91 -2.19
N ILE A 159 6.32 10.81 -1.25
CA ILE A 159 7.12 11.95 -0.77
C ILE A 159 8.62 11.73 -0.96
N ALA A 160 9.01 10.59 -1.54
CA ALA A 160 10.40 10.28 -1.85
C ALA A 160 10.71 10.66 -3.31
N PRO A 161 11.67 11.58 -3.56
CA PRO A 161 11.96 12.05 -4.91
C PRO A 161 12.51 10.98 -5.85
N VAL A 162 12.96 9.86 -5.29
CA VAL A 162 13.51 8.71 -6.03
C VAL A 162 12.67 7.49 -5.69
N SER A 163 11.48 7.41 -6.29
CA SER A 163 10.54 6.30 -6.09
C SER A 163 9.82 5.98 -7.39
N SER A 164 9.17 4.81 -7.46
CA SER A 164 8.29 4.45 -8.57
C SER A 164 7.17 5.50 -8.77
N TRP A 165 6.71 6.12 -7.69
CA TRP A 165 5.71 7.18 -7.73
C TRP A 165 6.20 8.49 -8.34
N ALA A 166 7.40 8.95 -7.93
CA ALA A 166 8.03 10.15 -8.52
C ALA A 166 8.15 10.02 -10.03
N ALA A 167 8.52 8.84 -10.47
CA ALA A 167 8.67 8.48 -11.85
C ALA A 167 7.34 8.45 -12.61
N ALA A 168 6.32 7.77 -12.07
CA ALA A 168 5.01 7.69 -12.69
C ALA A 168 4.34 9.07 -12.82
N VAL A 169 4.41 9.90 -11.77
CA VAL A 169 3.88 11.29 -11.80
C VAL A 169 4.64 12.13 -12.80
N SER A 170 5.98 11.98 -12.89
CA SER A 170 6.79 12.69 -13.89
C SER A 170 6.36 12.35 -15.31
N GLY A 171 6.20 11.05 -15.62
CA GLY A 171 5.77 10.59 -16.95
C GLY A 171 4.39 11.11 -17.34
N VAL A 172 3.43 11.14 -16.41
CA VAL A 172 2.09 11.71 -16.65
C VAL A 172 2.19 13.22 -16.92
N ALA A 173 3.02 13.96 -16.17
CA ALA A 173 3.14 15.41 -16.31
C ALA A 173 3.88 15.82 -17.59
N GLU A 174 4.89 15.10 -18.03
CA GLU A 174 5.65 15.37 -19.26
C GLU A 174 4.78 15.22 -20.51
N ASN A 175 3.88 14.24 -20.52
CA ASN A 175 2.95 14.03 -21.64
C ASN A 175 1.92 15.16 -21.82
N LEU A 176 1.82 16.08 -20.86
CA LEU A 176 0.79 17.14 -20.84
C LEU A 176 1.35 18.54 -21.08
N ASP A 177 2.64 18.66 -21.42
CA ASP A 177 3.31 19.95 -21.68
C ASP A 177 3.03 21.00 -20.59
N ALA A 178 3.24 20.60 -19.34
CA ALA A 178 2.91 21.41 -18.16
C ALA A 178 3.83 22.64 -17.95
N GLY A 179 4.83 22.85 -18.81
CA GLY A 179 5.79 23.95 -18.73
C GLY A 179 6.80 23.84 -17.57
N ILE A 180 6.73 22.77 -16.79
CA ILE A 180 7.70 22.38 -15.75
C ILE A 180 7.95 20.88 -15.88
N SER A 181 9.16 20.43 -15.50
CA SER A 181 9.43 18.99 -15.56
C SER A 181 8.57 18.24 -14.53
N GLY A 182 8.16 17.02 -14.87
CA GLY A 182 7.33 16.21 -13.99
C GLY A 182 7.97 15.94 -12.63
N ILE A 183 9.29 15.77 -12.58
CA ILE A 183 10.02 15.60 -11.31
C ILE A 183 10.02 16.88 -10.46
N GLN A 184 10.11 18.06 -11.08
CA GLN A 184 9.98 19.33 -10.35
C GLN A 184 8.59 19.50 -9.77
N LEU A 185 7.56 19.15 -10.55
CA LEU A 185 6.17 19.15 -10.10
C LEU A 185 5.98 18.22 -8.90
N PHE A 186 6.51 17.00 -8.97
CA PHE A 186 6.45 16.05 -7.88
C PHE A 186 7.12 16.58 -6.60
N ILE A 187 8.38 17.04 -6.71
CA ILE A 187 9.14 17.56 -5.56
C ILE A 187 8.46 18.77 -4.93
N GLN A 188 7.92 19.70 -5.74
CA GLN A 188 7.22 20.87 -5.22
C GLN A 188 5.89 20.54 -4.56
N ALA A 189 5.25 19.42 -4.92
CA ALA A 189 4.04 18.94 -4.30
C ALA A 189 4.28 18.29 -2.91
N ILE A 190 5.49 17.77 -2.62
CA ILE A 190 5.81 17.04 -1.39
C ILE A 190 5.41 17.80 -0.12
N PRO A 191 5.76 19.10 0.08
CA PRO A 191 5.43 19.81 1.32
C PRO A 191 3.92 20.00 1.55
N PHE A 192 3.11 19.87 0.53
CA PHE A 192 1.64 19.89 0.61
C PHE A 192 1.01 18.50 0.72
N ASN A 193 1.81 17.43 0.73
CA ASN A 193 1.28 16.08 0.86
C ASN A 193 0.87 15.79 2.31
N PHE A 194 -0.24 16.43 2.73
CA PHE A 194 -0.66 16.39 4.12
C PHE A 194 -1.01 14.99 4.59
N TYR A 195 -1.65 14.17 3.75
CA TYR A 195 -2.04 12.83 4.19
C TYR A 195 -0.83 11.97 4.59
N SER A 196 0.21 11.90 3.78
CA SER A 196 1.43 11.16 4.11
C SER A 196 2.13 11.73 5.33
N LEU A 197 2.37 13.04 5.31
CA LEU A 197 3.14 13.70 6.37
C LEU A 197 2.41 13.64 7.73
N LEU A 198 1.09 13.85 7.75
CA LEU A 198 0.30 13.75 8.98
C LEU A 198 0.09 12.30 9.43
N THR A 199 0.04 11.33 8.51
CA THR A 199 0.02 9.89 8.84
C THR A 199 1.29 9.51 9.62
N PHE A 200 2.45 10.00 9.24
CA PHE A 200 3.70 9.72 9.96
C PHE A 200 3.70 10.34 11.36
N VAL A 201 3.23 11.59 11.49
CA VAL A 201 3.06 12.23 12.79
C VAL A 201 2.07 11.45 13.66
N PHE A 202 0.98 10.98 13.06
CA PHE A 202 -0.05 10.21 13.74
C PHE A 202 0.49 8.87 14.24
N ILE A 203 1.21 8.10 13.40
CA ILE A 203 1.80 6.82 13.78
C ILE A 203 2.79 7.00 14.92
N ILE A 204 3.75 7.92 14.78
CA ILE A 204 4.76 8.20 15.80
C ILE A 204 4.09 8.64 17.10
N GLY A 205 3.11 9.53 17.02
CA GLY A 205 2.35 10.00 18.18
C GLY A 205 1.62 8.87 18.91
N MET A 206 0.92 7.99 18.17
CA MET A 206 0.25 6.82 18.74
C MET A 206 1.23 5.88 19.46
N ILE A 207 2.38 5.60 18.84
CA ILE A 207 3.40 4.72 19.42
C ILE A 207 3.99 5.34 20.70
N VAL A 208 4.36 6.62 20.66
CA VAL A 208 4.96 7.33 21.80
C VAL A 208 3.96 7.48 22.94
N MET A 209 2.72 7.80 22.64
CA MET A 209 1.66 7.96 23.64
C MET A 209 1.13 6.61 24.17
N GLY A 210 1.42 5.49 23.51
CA GLY A 210 1.13 4.12 23.95
C GLY A 210 -0.36 3.81 24.08
N PHE A 211 -1.18 4.26 23.16
CA PHE A 211 -2.61 3.96 23.13
C PHE A 211 -3.10 3.60 21.73
N ASP A 212 -4.21 2.93 21.66
CA ASP A 212 -4.98 2.64 20.47
C ASP A 212 -6.45 2.91 20.71
N TYR A 213 -7.26 3.00 19.66
CA TYR A 213 -8.71 3.20 19.78
C TYR A 213 -9.49 2.40 18.73
N GLY A 214 -10.77 2.28 18.94
CA GLY A 214 -11.67 1.57 18.04
C GLY A 214 -11.34 0.07 17.91
N PRO A 215 -11.53 -0.53 16.73
CA PRO A 215 -11.25 -1.95 16.51
C PRO A 215 -9.78 -2.33 16.74
N MET A 216 -8.84 -1.44 16.43
CA MET A 216 -7.40 -1.70 16.64
C MET A 216 -7.09 -1.93 18.12
N ALA A 217 -7.69 -1.15 19.03
CA ALA A 217 -7.49 -1.34 20.47
C ALA A 217 -7.91 -2.73 20.93
N LYS A 218 -8.99 -3.29 20.36
CA LYS A 218 -9.45 -4.66 20.67
C LYS A 218 -8.43 -5.69 20.20
N SER A 219 -7.94 -5.58 18.95
CA SER A 219 -6.93 -6.47 18.39
C SER A 219 -5.63 -6.43 19.19
N GLU A 220 -5.21 -5.25 19.65
CA GLU A 220 -4.03 -5.07 20.49
C GLU A 220 -4.19 -5.68 21.89
N LEU A 221 -5.37 -5.55 22.51
CA LEU A 221 -5.67 -6.18 23.80
C LEU A 221 -5.68 -7.72 23.71
N GLU A 222 -6.22 -8.29 22.62
CA GLU A 222 -6.17 -9.74 22.37
C GLU A 222 -4.73 -10.22 22.12
N ALA A 223 -3.92 -9.43 21.41
CA ALA A 223 -2.51 -9.75 21.19
C ALA A 223 -1.71 -9.79 22.49
N LEU A 224 -2.01 -8.92 23.46
CA LEU A 224 -1.40 -8.97 24.80
C LEU A 224 -1.70 -10.28 25.54
N LYS A 225 -2.88 -10.88 25.29
CA LYS A 225 -3.26 -12.20 25.85
C LYS A 225 -2.63 -13.37 25.07
N GLY A 226 -1.96 -13.12 23.95
CA GLY A 226 -1.31 -14.12 23.10
C GLY A 226 -2.04 -14.44 21.80
N ASN A 227 -3.22 -13.85 21.54
CA ASN A 227 -3.94 -13.98 20.26
C ASN A 227 -3.52 -12.86 19.30
N LEU A 228 -2.52 -13.12 18.48
CA LEU A 228 -1.96 -12.13 17.56
C LEU A 228 -2.84 -11.84 16.34
N GLY A 229 -3.87 -12.64 16.08
CA GLY A 229 -4.72 -12.53 14.90
C GLY A 229 -4.04 -12.99 13.61
N SER A 230 -3.14 -13.99 13.69
CA SER A 230 -2.48 -14.61 12.55
C SER A 230 -3.43 -15.52 11.76
N ILE A 231 -3.19 -15.65 10.44
CA ILE A 231 -3.85 -16.62 9.57
C ILE A 231 -2.95 -17.84 9.44
N GLY A 232 -3.15 -18.82 10.32
CA GLY A 232 -2.39 -20.06 10.33
C GLY A 232 -1.27 -20.11 11.35
N ASP A 233 -0.86 -21.33 11.70
CA ASP A 233 0.23 -21.59 12.62
C ASP A 233 1.56 -21.51 11.86
N ASP A 234 2.36 -20.53 12.18
CA ASP A 234 3.77 -20.51 11.80
C ASP A 234 4.49 -21.49 12.75
N GLU A 235 4.80 -22.72 12.30
CA GLU A 235 5.65 -23.62 13.04
C GLU A 235 7.05 -23.01 13.15
N GLU A 236 7.44 -22.58 14.33
CA GLU A 236 8.80 -22.12 14.61
C GLU A 236 9.78 -23.29 14.54
N VAL A 237 10.59 -23.33 13.50
CA VAL A 237 11.69 -24.29 13.40
C VAL A 237 12.90 -23.74 14.14
N GLU A 238 13.22 -24.33 15.28
CA GLU A 238 14.44 -24.01 16.02
C GLU A 238 15.65 -24.72 15.40
N ASN A 239 16.50 -23.97 14.72
CA ASN A 239 17.79 -24.47 14.24
C ASN A 239 18.93 -23.73 14.96
N THR A 240 19.71 -24.48 15.75
CA THR A 240 20.83 -23.92 16.53
C THR A 240 21.97 -23.37 15.67
N LYS A 241 22.03 -23.72 14.37
CA LYS A 241 23.06 -23.24 13.43
C LYS A 241 22.68 -21.92 12.76
N ALA A 242 21.40 -21.57 12.78
CA ALA A 242 20.93 -20.33 12.16
C ALA A 242 21.39 -19.11 12.96
N THR A 243 21.76 -18.07 12.24
CA THR A 243 22.20 -16.79 12.77
C THR A 243 21.36 -15.65 12.20
N LEU A 244 21.44 -14.47 12.82
CA LEU A 244 20.87 -13.23 12.29
C LEU A 244 21.19 -12.99 10.81
N TRP A 245 22.41 -13.30 10.40
CA TRP A 245 22.88 -13.06 9.02
C TRP A 245 22.19 -13.95 8.00
N ASP A 246 21.71 -15.12 8.40
CA ASP A 246 20.98 -16.04 7.54
C ASP A 246 19.56 -15.54 7.19
N MET A 247 19.10 -14.50 7.88
CA MET A 247 17.91 -13.73 7.52
C MET A 247 18.26 -12.41 6.84
N LEU A 248 19.23 -11.64 7.36
CA LEU A 248 19.55 -10.31 6.83
C LEU A 248 20.17 -10.35 5.43
N ILE A 249 21.09 -11.31 5.18
CA ILE A 249 21.75 -11.41 3.87
C ILE A 249 20.74 -11.65 2.73
N PRO A 250 19.81 -12.64 2.82
CA PRO A 250 18.77 -12.82 1.83
C PRO A 250 17.94 -11.55 1.57
N ILE A 251 17.58 -10.81 2.62
CA ILE A 251 16.78 -9.58 2.52
C ILE A 251 17.59 -8.46 1.84
N ILE A 252 18.84 -8.25 2.26
CA ILE A 252 19.72 -7.25 1.64
C ILE A 252 19.92 -7.55 0.15
N VAL A 253 20.14 -8.83 -0.19
CA VAL A 253 20.29 -9.25 -1.58
C VAL A 253 18.98 -9.07 -2.34
N LEU A 254 17.83 -9.38 -1.75
CA LEU A 254 16.52 -9.14 -2.36
C LEU A 254 16.33 -7.66 -2.69
N ILE A 255 16.58 -6.77 -1.74
CA ILE A 255 16.47 -5.32 -1.94
C ILE A 255 17.42 -4.86 -3.06
N ALA A 256 18.70 -5.23 -2.96
CA ALA A 256 19.70 -4.84 -3.95
C ALA A 256 19.35 -5.35 -5.36
N MET A 257 18.95 -6.61 -5.47
CA MET A 257 18.61 -7.20 -6.78
C MET A 257 17.29 -6.68 -7.35
N CYS A 258 16.30 -6.35 -6.52
CA CYS A 258 15.09 -5.68 -6.99
C CYS A 258 15.39 -4.26 -7.49
N ILE A 259 16.24 -3.50 -6.80
CA ILE A 259 16.72 -2.19 -7.29
C ILE A 259 17.42 -2.35 -8.63
N ILE A 260 18.35 -3.30 -8.74
CA ILE A 260 19.06 -3.59 -9.98
C ILE A 260 18.08 -4.00 -11.08
N GLY A 261 17.10 -4.84 -10.77
CA GLY A 261 16.07 -5.28 -11.72
C GLY A 261 15.21 -4.12 -12.24
N LEU A 262 14.76 -3.25 -11.35
CA LEU A 262 14.01 -2.04 -11.72
C LEU A 262 14.85 -1.11 -12.59
N MET A 263 16.12 -0.89 -12.23
CA MET A 263 17.07 -0.08 -13.01
C MET A 263 17.35 -0.69 -14.38
N HIS A 264 17.49 -2.02 -14.44
CA HIS A 264 17.72 -2.73 -15.69
C HIS A 264 16.55 -2.59 -16.66
N VAL A 265 15.35 -2.87 -16.18
CA VAL A 265 14.11 -2.76 -16.98
C VAL A 265 13.85 -1.31 -17.41
N GLY A 266 14.19 -0.34 -16.55
CA GLY A 266 14.06 1.08 -16.87
C GLY A 266 15.12 1.65 -17.82
N GLY A 267 16.11 0.84 -18.24
CA GLY A 267 17.08 1.24 -19.26
C GLY A 267 18.32 1.97 -18.72
N PHE A 268 18.66 1.87 -17.43
CA PHE A 268 19.82 2.53 -16.84
C PHE A 268 21.15 2.19 -17.52
N TRP A 269 21.32 0.93 -17.93
CA TRP A 269 22.53 0.44 -18.62
C TRP A 269 22.39 0.38 -20.14
N ASP A 270 21.24 0.75 -20.69
CA ASP A 270 21.00 0.75 -22.12
C ASP A 270 21.32 2.13 -22.72
N ALA A 271 22.36 2.20 -23.54
CA ALA A 271 22.79 3.44 -24.16
C ALA A 271 21.74 4.06 -25.11
N GLU A 272 20.79 3.25 -25.62
CA GLU A 272 19.76 3.69 -26.54
C GLU A 272 18.47 4.13 -25.80
N SER A 273 18.36 3.89 -24.49
CA SER A 273 17.16 4.19 -23.69
C SER A 273 16.86 5.67 -23.50
N GLY A 274 17.84 6.55 -23.77
CA GLY A 274 17.75 7.98 -23.49
C GLY A 274 17.90 8.34 -22.00
N VAL A 275 17.95 7.35 -21.09
CA VAL A 275 18.10 7.49 -19.64
C VAL A 275 19.31 6.73 -19.10
N ALA A 276 20.23 6.34 -19.96
CA ALA A 276 21.46 5.63 -19.56
C ALA A 276 22.26 6.46 -18.54
N GLY A 277 22.56 5.86 -17.39
CA GLY A 277 23.26 6.53 -16.29
C GLY A 277 22.42 7.53 -15.48
N ASP A 278 21.18 7.78 -15.88
CA ASP A 278 20.24 8.58 -15.10
C ASP A 278 19.37 7.68 -14.21
N PHE A 279 19.65 7.70 -12.90
CA PHE A 279 18.95 6.89 -11.92
C PHE A 279 17.46 7.24 -11.85
N VAL A 280 17.11 8.54 -11.86
CA VAL A 280 15.73 9.00 -11.75
C VAL A 280 14.94 8.68 -13.01
N GLY A 281 15.54 8.95 -14.18
CA GLY A 281 14.93 8.64 -15.47
C GLY A 281 14.71 7.13 -15.67
N ALA A 282 15.70 6.29 -15.32
CA ALA A 282 15.56 4.85 -15.42
C ALA A 282 14.48 4.30 -14.48
N PHE A 283 14.39 4.82 -13.24
CA PHE A 283 13.27 4.51 -12.36
C PHE A 283 11.93 4.94 -12.93
N GLY A 284 11.90 6.05 -13.68
CA GLY A 284 10.73 6.55 -14.39
C GLY A 284 10.19 5.64 -15.47
N ASN A 285 11.10 5.05 -16.19
CA ASN A 285 10.78 4.18 -17.32
C ASN A 285 10.58 2.71 -16.91
N THR A 286 10.77 2.37 -15.64
CA THR A 286 10.71 0.96 -15.21
C THR A 286 9.28 0.44 -15.19
N ASP A 287 9.15 -0.83 -15.58
CA ASP A 287 7.96 -1.63 -15.33
C ASP A 287 8.19 -2.52 -14.10
N ALA A 288 7.52 -2.19 -12.99
CA ALA A 288 7.63 -2.94 -11.74
C ALA A 288 7.13 -4.39 -11.88
N PHE A 289 6.19 -4.66 -12.79
CA PHE A 289 5.69 -6.01 -13.07
C PHE A 289 6.75 -6.92 -13.72
N VAL A 290 7.80 -6.34 -14.28
CA VAL A 290 8.95 -7.05 -14.86
C VAL A 290 10.17 -6.94 -13.95
N GLY A 291 10.47 -5.75 -13.45
CA GLY A 291 11.69 -5.47 -12.68
C GLY A 291 11.74 -6.19 -11.33
N LEU A 292 10.60 -6.25 -10.61
CA LEU A 292 10.52 -6.94 -9.32
C LEU A 292 10.68 -8.47 -9.45
N PRO A 293 9.96 -9.16 -10.36
CA PRO A 293 10.19 -10.59 -10.60
C PRO A 293 11.63 -10.89 -11.02
N TRP A 294 12.22 -10.06 -11.89
CA TRP A 294 13.59 -10.22 -12.33
C TRP A 294 14.56 -10.19 -11.15
N GLY A 295 14.50 -9.17 -10.33
CA GLY A 295 15.40 -9.01 -9.18
C GLY A 295 15.17 -10.08 -8.12
N SER A 296 13.91 -10.36 -7.78
CA SER A 296 13.57 -11.37 -6.77
C SER A 296 13.96 -12.79 -7.18
N LEU A 297 13.88 -13.15 -8.46
CA LEU A 297 14.33 -14.45 -8.95
C LEU A 297 15.83 -14.64 -8.75
N VAL A 298 16.65 -13.64 -9.05
CA VAL A 298 18.10 -13.67 -8.80
C VAL A 298 18.35 -13.81 -7.28
N ALA A 299 17.64 -13.05 -6.46
CA ALA A 299 17.76 -13.11 -5.02
C ALA A 299 17.35 -14.48 -4.45
N LEU A 300 16.29 -15.11 -4.99
CA LEU A 300 15.88 -16.46 -4.61
C LEU A 300 16.97 -17.49 -4.90
N VAL A 301 17.53 -17.49 -6.11
CA VAL A 301 18.61 -18.40 -6.50
C VAL A 301 19.83 -18.19 -5.58
N PHE A 302 20.22 -16.94 -5.35
CA PHE A 302 21.30 -16.62 -4.41
C PHE A 302 20.98 -17.17 -2.99
N THR A 303 19.80 -16.94 -2.47
CA THR A 303 19.38 -17.36 -1.13
C THR A 303 19.45 -18.88 -0.97
N ILE A 304 18.94 -19.63 -1.96
CA ILE A 304 19.01 -21.10 -1.94
C ILE A 304 20.49 -21.56 -1.90
N VAL A 305 21.34 -21.04 -2.78
CA VAL A 305 22.76 -21.39 -2.86
C VAL A 305 23.46 -21.01 -1.54
N TYR A 306 23.22 -19.82 -1.01
CA TYR A 306 23.79 -19.32 0.23
C TYR A 306 23.45 -20.25 1.41
N LEU A 307 22.18 -20.59 1.61
CA LEU A 307 21.72 -21.41 2.72
C LEU A 307 22.23 -22.86 2.64
N ILE A 308 22.35 -23.40 1.42
CA ILE A 308 22.94 -24.73 1.20
C ILE A 308 24.45 -24.69 1.50
N CYS A 309 25.19 -23.69 1.03
CA CYS A 309 26.63 -23.53 1.33
C CYS A 309 26.88 -23.37 2.83
N ARG A 310 25.98 -22.71 3.55
CA ARG A 310 26.00 -22.58 4.99
C ARG A 310 25.65 -23.89 5.71
N ARG A 311 25.17 -24.91 5.00
CA ARG A 311 24.72 -26.22 5.53
C ARG A 311 23.58 -26.06 6.55
N ILE A 312 22.72 -25.09 6.36
CA ILE A 312 21.53 -24.84 7.20
C ILE A 312 20.31 -25.58 6.63
N THR A 313 20.24 -25.68 5.30
CA THR A 313 19.18 -26.44 4.61
C THR A 313 19.78 -27.38 3.56
N THR A 314 19.01 -28.37 3.11
CA THR A 314 19.34 -29.21 1.97
C THR A 314 18.62 -28.73 0.72
N PHE A 315 19.10 -29.11 -0.47
CA PHE A 315 18.40 -28.77 -1.72
C PHE A 315 16.96 -29.31 -1.75
N LYS A 316 16.75 -30.53 -1.21
CA LYS A 316 15.42 -31.12 -1.14
C LYS A 316 14.46 -30.32 -0.25
N ASP A 317 14.94 -29.88 0.92
CA ASP A 317 14.14 -29.08 1.85
C ASP A 317 13.88 -27.68 1.28
N ALA A 318 14.87 -27.09 0.60
CA ALA A 318 14.68 -25.81 -0.09
C ALA A 318 13.61 -25.90 -1.19
N MET A 319 13.59 -26.99 -1.97
CA MET A 319 12.54 -27.20 -2.99
C MET A 319 11.17 -27.46 -2.37
N ALA A 320 11.10 -28.10 -1.20
CA ALA A 320 9.83 -28.26 -0.47
C ALA A 320 9.26 -26.90 -0.01
N CYS A 321 10.11 -25.91 0.24
CA CYS A 321 9.68 -24.55 0.57
C CYS A 321 8.98 -23.85 -0.62
N ALA A 322 9.24 -24.26 -1.88
CA ALA A 322 8.59 -23.68 -3.04
C ALA A 322 7.06 -23.88 -2.98
N VAL A 323 6.60 -25.09 -2.65
CA VAL A 323 5.17 -25.37 -2.50
C VAL A 323 4.59 -24.66 -1.28
N LYS A 324 5.31 -24.63 -0.16
CA LYS A 324 4.87 -23.92 1.06
C LYS A 324 4.70 -22.44 0.79
N GLY A 325 5.69 -21.81 0.14
CA GLY A 325 5.67 -20.40 -0.20
C GLY A 325 4.55 -20.04 -1.17
N PHE A 326 4.34 -20.86 -2.21
CA PHE A 326 3.21 -20.69 -3.12
C PHE A 326 1.87 -20.74 -2.39
N ASN A 327 1.66 -21.76 -1.54
CA ASN A 327 0.42 -21.91 -0.79
C ASN A 327 0.17 -20.73 0.17
N ALA A 328 1.23 -20.17 0.76
CA ALA A 328 1.12 -19.00 1.62
C ALA A 328 0.63 -17.74 0.88
N MET A 329 0.91 -17.64 -0.43
CA MET A 329 0.51 -16.49 -1.26
C MET A 329 -0.82 -16.68 -2.01
N VAL A 330 -1.39 -17.89 -2.02
CA VAL A 330 -2.67 -18.17 -2.69
C VAL A 330 -3.79 -17.22 -2.26
N PRO A 331 -4.00 -16.92 -0.96
CA PRO A 331 -5.04 -15.97 -0.56
C PRO A 331 -4.84 -14.59 -1.17
N ALA A 332 -3.63 -14.06 -1.15
CA ALA A 332 -3.30 -12.75 -1.72
C ALA A 332 -3.52 -12.72 -3.25
N ILE A 333 -3.07 -13.76 -3.97
CA ILE A 333 -3.25 -13.89 -5.42
C ILE A 333 -4.74 -13.96 -5.77
N LEU A 334 -5.56 -14.72 -5.03
CA LEU A 334 -6.99 -14.81 -5.28
C LEU A 334 -7.69 -13.46 -5.03
N ILE A 335 -7.40 -12.80 -3.92
CA ILE A 335 -8.00 -11.49 -3.61
C ILE A 335 -7.59 -10.48 -4.68
N LEU A 336 -6.31 -10.43 -5.06
CA LEU A 336 -5.81 -9.51 -6.09
C LEU A 336 -6.48 -9.80 -7.45
N THR A 337 -6.63 -11.08 -7.83
CA THR A 337 -7.35 -11.47 -9.05
C THR A 337 -8.78 -10.95 -9.05
N PHE A 338 -9.53 -11.15 -7.97
CA PHE A 338 -10.90 -10.65 -7.87
C PHE A 338 -10.98 -9.13 -7.82
N ALA A 339 -10.09 -8.48 -7.08
CA ALA A 339 -10.05 -7.02 -6.98
C ALA A 339 -9.79 -6.36 -8.34
N VAL A 340 -8.80 -6.87 -9.10
CA VAL A 340 -8.50 -6.37 -10.45
C VAL A 340 -9.64 -6.69 -11.42
N SER A 341 -10.28 -7.87 -11.32
CA SER A 341 -11.46 -8.17 -12.13
C SER A 341 -12.61 -7.20 -11.86
N LEU A 342 -12.86 -6.86 -10.58
CA LEU A 342 -13.86 -5.85 -10.21
C LEU A 342 -13.50 -4.47 -10.76
N LYS A 343 -12.22 -4.06 -10.66
CA LYS A 343 -11.69 -2.83 -11.25
C LYS A 343 -11.94 -2.78 -12.76
N ASN A 344 -11.68 -3.88 -13.48
CA ASN A 344 -11.91 -3.97 -14.92
C ASN A 344 -13.41 -3.80 -15.26
N MET A 345 -14.30 -4.46 -14.53
CA MET A 345 -15.76 -4.27 -14.70
C MET A 345 -16.18 -2.82 -14.45
N THR A 346 -15.66 -2.21 -13.40
CA THR A 346 -15.92 -0.82 -13.02
C THR A 346 -15.39 0.16 -14.09
N GLY A 347 -14.22 -0.15 -14.65
CA GLY A 347 -13.62 0.58 -15.77
C GLY A 347 -14.46 0.54 -17.04
N LEU A 348 -14.97 -0.63 -17.43
CA LEU A 348 -15.87 -0.79 -18.58
C LEU A 348 -17.17 -0.02 -18.41
N LEU A 349 -17.65 0.16 -17.19
CA LEU A 349 -18.79 1.01 -16.88
C LEU A 349 -18.46 2.51 -16.86
N GLY A 350 -17.18 2.89 -17.04
CA GLY A 350 -16.75 4.28 -17.13
C GLY A 350 -16.83 5.03 -15.79
N ALA A 351 -16.53 4.37 -14.68
CA ALA A 351 -16.54 5.01 -13.36
C ALA A 351 -15.63 6.22 -13.30
N ALA A 352 -14.44 6.14 -13.90
CA ALA A 352 -13.50 7.26 -14.00
C ALA A 352 -14.11 8.46 -14.72
N ASN A 353 -14.76 8.25 -15.87
CA ASN A 353 -15.42 9.32 -16.64
C ASN A 353 -16.58 9.97 -15.85
N TYR A 354 -17.33 9.16 -15.09
CA TYR A 354 -18.39 9.69 -14.23
C TYR A 354 -17.81 10.60 -13.14
N VAL A 355 -16.78 10.13 -12.42
CA VAL A 355 -16.12 10.93 -11.37
C VAL A 355 -15.48 12.18 -11.96
N GLU A 356 -14.84 12.09 -13.14
CA GLU A 356 -14.31 13.24 -13.87
C GLU A 356 -15.39 14.28 -14.17
N SER A 357 -16.57 13.82 -14.64
CA SER A 357 -17.68 14.73 -14.93
C SER A 357 -18.18 15.46 -13.69
N VAL A 358 -18.27 14.76 -12.55
CA VAL A 358 -18.63 15.34 -11.25
C VAL A 358 -17.59 16.37 -10.81
N MET A 359 -16.31 16.06 -10.97
CA MET A 359 -15.21 16.95 -10.61
C MET A 359 -15.19 18.22 -11.47
N LYS A 360 -15.34 18.10 -12.79
CA LYS A 360 -15.42 19.27 -13.69
C LYS A 360 -16.62 20.17 -13.37
N ALA A 361 -17.74 19.58 -13.00
CA ALA A 361 -18.93 20.33 -12.58
C ALA A 361 -18.73 21.06 -11.24
N ALA A 362 -17.99 20.45 -10.32
CA ALA A 362 -17.70 21.04 -9.01
C ALA A 362 -16.66 22.17 -9.06
N SER A 363 -15.79 22.21 -10.08
CA SER A 363 -14.68 23.18 -10.18
C SER A 363 -15.13 24.61 -10.53
N ALA A 364 -16.29 24.79 -11.17
CA ALA A 364 -16.78 26.08 -11.66
C ALA A 364 -17.22 27.01 -10.51
N GLY A 365 -16.29 27.75 -9.92
CA GLY A 365 -16.57 28.85 -9.01
C GLY A 365 -15.96 28.82 -7.60
N LEU A 366 -15.16 27.78 -7.24
CA LEU A 366 -14.62 27.61 -5.88
C LEU A 366 -13.09 27.38 -5.86
N PHE A 367 -12.32 28.21 -6.58
CA PHE A 367 -10.87 27.99 -6.79
C PHE A 367 -10.04 27.73 -5.51
N SER A 368 -10.27 28.47 -4.43
CA SER A 368 -9.54 28.26 -3.18
C SER A 368 -9.95 26.98 -2.45
N MET A 369 -11.14 26.43 -2.72
CA MET A 369 -11.62 25.17 -2.16
C MET A 369 -11.26 23.95 -3.03
N LEU A 370 -10.82 24.19 -4.28
CA LEU A 370 -10.52 23.11 -5.23
C LEU A 370 -9.57 22.04 -4.68
N PRO A 371 -8.44 22.37 -4.02
CA PRO A 371 -7.58 21.33 -3.50
C PRO A 371 -8.29 20.38 -2.53
N ALA A 372 -9.14 20.89 -1.65
CA ALA A 372 -9.93 20.06 -0.74
C ALA A 372 -10.96 19.21 -1.49
N ILE A 373 -11.59 19.74 -2.53
CA ILE A 373 -12.53 19.00 -3.39
C ILE A 373 -11.79 17.91 -4.16
N ILE A 374 -10.62 18.22 -4.74
CA ILE A 374 -9.75 17.26 -5.44
C ILE A 374 -9.37 16.11 -4.49
N PHE A 375 -8.98 16.42 -3.26
CA PHE A 375 -8.65 15.42 -2.25
C PHE A 375 -9.81 14.46 -2.00
N VAL A 376 -11.03 14.98 -1.78
CA VAL A 376 -12.22 14.13 -1.56
C VAL A 376 -12.56 13.30 -2.78
N VAL A 377 -12.52 13.89 -3.98
CA VAL A 377 -12.79 13.17 -5.24
C VAL A 377 -11.76 12.06 -5.47
N ALA A 378 -10.49 12.34 -5.22
CA ALA A 378 -9.42 11.34 -5.30
C ALA A 378 -9.62 10.21 -4.27
N CYS A 379 -10.01 10.55 -3.01
CA CYS A 379 -10.34 9.54 -2.00
C CYS A 379 -11.49 8.63 -2.47
N LEU A 380 -12.57 9.20 -2.98
CA LEU A 380 -13.72 8.42 -3.45
C LEU A 380 -13.39 7.56 -4.66
N LEU A 381 -12.60 8.09 -5.60
CA LEU A 381 -12.18 7.35 -6.79
C LEU A 381 -11.26 6.19 -6.42
N ALA A 382 -10.24 6.43 -5.60
CA ALA A 382 -9.31 5.40 -5.17
C ALA A 382 -10.01 4.33 -4.32
N PHE A 383 -10.91 4.74 -3.42
CA PHE A 383 -11.74 3.82 -2.65
C PHE A 383 -12.60 2.90 -3.53
N ALA A 384 -13.20 3.47 -4.60
CA ALA A 384 -14.08 2.73 -5.50
C ALA A 384 -13.32 1.84 -6.50
N THR A 385 -12.11 2.23 -6.90
CA THR A 385 -11.31 1.52 -7.90
C THR A 385 -10.27 0.57 -7.28
N GLY A 386 -9.92 0.78 -6.02
CA GLY A 386 -8.88 0.00 -5.33
C GLY A 386 -7.49 0.22 -5.91
N THR A 387 -7.22 1.39 -6.48
CA THR A 387 -5.90 1.71 -7.01
C THR A 387 -5.58 3.21 -6.89
N SER A 388 -4.53 3.49 -6.17
CA SER A 388 -3.98 4.85 -6.10
C SER A 388 -3.34 5.27 -7.44
N TRP A 389 -2.65 4.36 -8.12
CA TRP A 389 -2.00 4.61 -9.41
C TRP A 389 -2.99 4.97 -10.52
N GLY A 390 -4.07 4.21 -10.66
CA GLY A 390 -5.14 4.53 -11.60
C GLY A 390 -5.80 5.87 -11.28
N THR A 391 -5.96 6.19 -10.02
CA THR A 391 -6.58 7.43 -9.57
C THR A 391 -5.75 8.65 -9.93
N PHE A 392 -4.46 8.70 -9.59
CA PHE A 392 -3.64 9.87 -9.96
C PHE A 392 -3.38 9.94 -11.46
N GLY A 393 -3.26 8.80 -12.13
CA GLY A 393 -3.10 8.73 -13.59
C GLY A 393 -4.26 9.38 -14.34
N ILE A 394 -5.49 9.29 -13.82
CA ILE A 394 -6.67 9.95 -14.37
C ILE A 394 -6.75 11.41 -13.94
N LEU A 395 -6.51 11.71 -12.67
CA LEU A 395 -6.81 13.02 -12.10
C LEU A 395 -5.72 14.07 -12.37
N ILE A 396 -4.44 13.70 -12.42
CA ILE A 396 -3.36 14.66 -12.72
C ILE A 396 -3.58 15.37 -14.07
N PRO A 397 -3.90 14.67 -15.19
CA PRO A 397 -4.22 15.31 -16.46
C PRO A 397 -5.38 16.33 -16.40
N ILE A 398 -6.31 16.11 -15.46
CA ILE A 398 -7.46 17.00 -15.26
C ILE A 398 -7.08 18.19 -14.38
N VAL A 399 -6.27 17.97 -13.35
CA VAL A 399 -5.87 18.99 -12.38
C VAL A 399 -4.87 19.98 -12.98
N LEU A 400 -3.92 19.51 -13.82
CA LEU A 400 -2.91 20.36 -14.44
C LEU A 400 -3.48 21.55 -15.22
N PRO A 401 -4.43 21.38 -16.13
CA PRO A 401 -4.97 22.50 -16.91
C PRO A 401 -5.93 23.42 -16.13
N ILE A 402 -6.39 23.02 -14.92
CA ILE A 402 -7.28 23.87 -14.09
C ILE A 402 -6.52 25.05 -13.51
N PHE A 403 -5.27 24.86 -13.15
CA PHE A 403 -4.44 25.87 -12.51
C PHE A 403 -3.39 26.41 -13.47
N LYS A 404 -3.07 27.69 -13.33
CA LYS A 404 -1.99 28.30 -14.10
C LYS A 404 -0.63 27.86 -13.58
N VAL A 405 0.32 27.65 -14.50
CA VAL A 405 1.73 27.43 -14.13
C VAL A 405 2.23 28.63 -13.32
N GLY A 406 2.85 28.36 -12.17
CA GLY A 406 3.30 29.38 -11.25
C GLY A 406 2.28 29.78 -10.16
N ASP A 407 1.01 29.34 -10.25
CA ASP A 407 0.07 29.48 -9.13
C ASP A 407 0.37 28.38 -8.08
N PRO A 408 0.57 28.73 -6.81
CA PRO A 408 0.76 27.74 -5.73
C PRO A 408 -0.38 26.71 -5.65
N LEU A 409 -1.58 27.06 -6.09
CA LEU A 409 -2.74 26.14 -6.13
C LEU A 409 -2.50 24.94 -7.03
N LEU A 410 -1.63 25.04 -8.05
CA LEU A 410 -1.27 23.91 -8.89
C LEU A 410 -0.59 22.80 -8.05
N MET A 411 0.43 23.17 -7.28
CA MET A 411 1.16 22.22 -6.44
C MET A 411 0.27 21.65 -5.33
N ILE A 412 -0.58 22.48 -4.74
CA ILE A 412 -1.55 22.06 -3.73
C ILE A 412 -2.57 21.10 -4.33
N GLY A 413 -3.05 21.36 -5.56
CA GLY A 413 -4.00 20.50 -6.28
C GLY A 413 -3.40 19.15 -6.66
N ILE A 414 -2.17 19.13 -7.18
CA ILE A 414 -1.46 17.87 -7.48
C ILE A 414 -1.23 17.07 -6.19
N SER A 415 -0.79 17.73 -5.13
CA SER A 415 -0.59 17.08 -3.83
C SER A 415 -1.90 16.55 -3.26
N ALA A 416 -3.01 17.28 -3.39
CA ALA A 416 -4.32 16.83 -2.96
C ALA A 416 -4.80 15.60 -3.75
N CYS A 417 -4.50 15.56 -5.05
CA CYS A 417 -4.77 14.39 -5.90
C CYS A 417 -4.01 13.15 -5.40
N LEU A 418 -2.70 13.27 -5.21
CA LEU A 418 -1.85 12.18 -4.74
C LEU A 418 -2.24 11.73 -3.32
N ALA A 419 -2.41 12.68 -2.41
CA ALA A 419 -2.80 12.42 -1.03
C ALA A 419 -4.17 11.75 -0.93
N GLY A 420 -5.14 12.20 -1.74
CA GLY A 420 -6.47 11.61 -1.81
C GLY A 420 -6.46 10.20 -2.39
N ALA A 421 -5.63 9.98 -3.43
CA ALA A 421 -5.47 8.67 -4.03
C ALA A 421 -4.98 7.63 -2.99
N VAL A 422 -3.96 7.97 -2.21
CA VAL A 422 -3.45 7.07 -1.17
C VAL A 422 -4.42 6.93 0.00
N CYS A 423 -5.06 8.03 0.42
CA CYS A 423 -6.06 7.98 1.49
C CYS A 423 -7.24 7.05 1.14
N GLY A 424 -7.77 7.17 -0.08
CA GLY A 424 -8.87 6.32 -0.55
C GLY A 424 -8.47 4.87 -0.68
N ASP A 425 -7.26 4.63 -1.15
CA ASP A 425 -6.64 3.31 -1.26
C ASP A 425 -6.52 2.63 0.11
N HIS A 426 -5.96 3.31 1.10
CA HIS A 426 -5.89 2.81 2.50
C HIS A 426 -7.25 2.52 3.13
N CYS A 427 -8.33 3.15 2.66
CA CYS A 427 -9.68 2.88 3.15
C CYS A 427 -10.36 1.72 2.40
N SER A 428 -9.84 1.32 1.25
CA SER A 428 -10.48 0.38 0.32
C SER A 428 -10.12 -1.08 0.63
N PRO A 429 -11.12 -1.95 0.84
CA PRO A 429 -10.87 -3.39 1.00
C PRO A 429 -10.52 -4.11 -0.32
N ILE A 430 -10.55 -3.41 -1.45
CA ILE A 430 -10.13 -3.94 -2.76
C ILE A 430 -8.80 -3.34 -3.21
N SER A 431 -8.11 -2.59 -2.34
CA SER A 431 -6.80 -2.02 -2.61
C SER A 431 -5.74 -3.11 -2.70
N ASP A 432 -4.90 -3.00 -3.73
CA ASP A 432 -3.78 -3.90 -3.93
C ASP A 432 -2.72 -3.74 -2.83
N THR A 433 -2.39 -2.52 -2.40
CA THR A 433 -1.43 -2.27 -1.30
C THR A 433 -1.95 -2.76 0.03
N THR A 434 -3.22 -2.53 0.35
CA THR A 434 -3.87 -3.01 1.58
C THR A 434 -3.92 -4.55 1.63
N ILE A 435 -4.17 -5.20 0.47
CA ILE A 435 -4.09 -6.66 0.33
C ILE A 435 -2.66 -7.15 0.60
N MET A 436 -1.67 -6.50 0.00
CA MET A 436 -0.26 -6.87 0.14
C MET A 436 0.27 -6.61 1.56
N ALA A 437 -0.15 -5.53 2.22
CA ALA A 437 0.19 -5.25 3.61
C ALA A 437 -0.37 -6.31 4.57
N SER A 438 -1.63 -6.73 4.34
CA SER A 438 -2.23 -7.82 5.13
C SER A 438 -1.53 -9.15 4.89
N ALA A 439 -1.16 -9.49 3.65
CA ALA A 439 -0.39 -10.68 3.33
C ALA A 439 1.03 -10.63 3.94
N GLY A 440 1.73 -9.51 3.83
CA GLY A 440 3.04 -9.29 4.44
C GLY A 440 3.02 -9.46 5.95
N ALA A 441 1.99 -8.96 6.62
CA ALA A 441 1.79 -9.11 8.05
C ALA A 441 1.25 -10.49 8.46
N ASN A 442 0.82 -11.34 7.53
CA ASN A 442 0.05 -12.56 7.80
C ASN A 442 -1.19 -12.27 8.67
N CYS A 443 -1.95 -11.26 8.28
CA CYS A 443 -3.15 -10.76 8.94
C CYS A 443 -4.39 -11.06 8.09
N ASN A 444 -5.53 -11.30 8.74
CA ASN A 444 -6.80 -11.34 8.01
C ASN A 444 -7.06 -9.99 7.33
N HIS A 445 -7.28 -10.02 6.02
CA HIS A 445 -7.42 -8.82 5.22
C HIS A 445 -8.58 -7.92 5.69
N ILE A 446 -9.75 -8.48 5.97
CA ILE A 446 -10.90 -7.71 6.45
C ILE A 446 -10.66 -7.15 7.86
N GLU A 447 -9.95 -7.90 8.71
CA GLU A 447 -9.55 -7.39 10.03
C GLU A 447 -8.58 -6.21 9.89
N HIS A 448 -7.62 -6.30 8.96
CA HIS A 448 -6.71 -5.20 8.66
C HIS A 448 -7.48 -3.95 8.23
N VAL A 449 -8.35 -4.05 7.21
CA VAL A 449 -9.18 -2.92 6.74
C VAL A 449 -10.02 -2.34 7.87
N ARG A 450 -10.72 -3.21 8.62
CA ARG A 450 -11.58 -2.79 9.74
C ARG A 450 -10.83 -2.03 10.83
N THR A 451 -9.61 -2.44 11.14
CA THR A 451 -8.80 -1.84 12.20
C THR A 451 -8.10 -0.57 11.74
N GLN A 452 -7.70 -0.48 10.47
CA GLN A 452 -7.04 0.66 9.86
C GLN A 452 -8.00 1.84 9.60
N LEU A 453 -9.22 1.54 9.18
CA LEU A 453 -10.18 2.55 8.71
C LEU A 453 -10.38 3.74 9.66
N PRO A 454 -10.57 3.57 10.99
CA PRO A 454 -10.70 4.71 11.90
C PRO A 454 -9.45 5.60 11.93
N TYR A 455 -8.27 5.03 11.77
CA TYR A 455 -7.01 5.75 11.75
C TYR A 455 -6.86 6.56 10.45
N ALA A 456 -7.08 5.91 9.31
CA ALA A 456 -7.05 6.55 8.01
C ALA A 456 -8.07 7.70 7.91
N VAL A 457 -9.30 7.49 8.39
CA VAL A 457 -10.35 8.52 8.40
C VAL A 457 -9.98 9.69 9.32
N THR A 458 -9.36 9.43 10.48
CA THR A 458 -8.90 10.52 11.37
C THR A 458 -7.89 11.41 10.64
N VAL A 459 -6.89 10.81 10.02
CA VAL A 459 -5.87 11.58 9.27
C VAL A 459 -6.48 12.22 8.01
N ALA A 460 -7.44 11.56 7.36
CA ALA A 460 -8.15 12.10 6.20
C ALA A 460 -8.89 13.41 6.55
N VAL A 461 -9.61 13.44 7.69
CA VAL A 461 -10.32 14.64 8.15
C VAL A 461 -9.33 15.78 8.46
N LEU A 462 -8.22 15.48 9.14
CA LEU A 462 -7.17 16.47 9.41
C LEU A 462 -6.53 17.00 8.12
N SER A 463 -6.27 16.11 7.16
CA SER A 463 -5.72 16.46 5.85
C SER A 463 -6.70 17.31 5.04
N PHE A 464 -7.98 16.95 5.03
CA PHE A 464 -9.03 17.73 4.38
C PHE A 464 -9.11 19.17 4.91
N ILE A 465 -9.12 19.34 6.24
CA ILE A 465 -9.09 20.67 6.87
C ILE A 465 -7.84 21.43 6.45
N ASN A 466 -6.71 20.73 6.40
CA ASN A 466 -5.43 21.34 6.03
C ASN A 466 -5.38 21.73 4.54
N PHE A 467 -6.02 20.97 3.64
CA PHE A 467 -6.17 21.35 2.23
C PHE A 467 -7.09 22.56 2.05
N ILE A 468 -8.16 22.70 2.87
CA ILE A 468 -8.94 23.93 2.90
C ILE A 468 -8.05 25.12 3.29
N LEU A 469 -7.31 25.01 4.38
CA LEU A 469 -6.40 26.07 4.82
C LEU A 469 -5.36 26.40 3.75
N ALA A 470 -4.75 25.40 3.12
CA ALA A 470 -3.75 25.56 2.08
C ALA A 470 -4.30 26.28 0.84
N GLY A 471 -5.55 26.03 0.47
CA GLY A 471 -6.21 26.73 -0.63
C GLY A 471 -6.30 28.25 -0.43
N PHE A 472 -6.40 28.72 0.81
CA PHE A 472 -6.43 30.16 1.15
C PHE A 472 -5.04 30.72 1.48
N ILE A 473 -4.23 30.00 2.26
CA ILE A 473 -2.91 30.46 2.75
C ILE A 473 -1.83 30.32 1.69
N LYS A 474 -1.91 29.29 0.84
CA LYS A 474 -1.00 28.99 -0.29
C LYS A 474 0.48 28.85 0.11
N ASN A 475 0.76 28.49 1.35
CA ASN A 475 2.11 28.36 1.89
C ASN A 475 2.24 27.07 2.72
N ALA A 476 3.06 26.13 2.23
CA ALA A 476 3.29 24.84 2.90
C ALA A 476 3.94 24.99 4.27
N TRP A 477 4.88 25.93 4.42
CA TRP A 477 5.60 26.17 5.66
C TRP A 477 4.74 26.73 6.80
N ILE A 478 3.54 27.22 6.48
CA ILE A 478 2.52 27.61 7.44
C ILE A 478 1.52 26.47 7.64
N CYS A 479 1.02 25.92 6.55
CA CYS A 479 -0.04 24.90 6.61
C CYS A 479 0.42 23.59 7.23
N LEU A 480 1.65 23.13 6.91
CA LEU A 480 2.15 21.86 7.45
C LEU A 480 2.33 21.90 8.98
N PRO A 481 2.97 22.91 9.59
CA PRO A 481 3.01 23.03 11.06
C PRO A 481 1.61 23.09 11.70
N ILE A 482 0.66 23.79 11.10
CA ILE A 482 -0.73 23.80 11.59
C ILE A 482 -1.30 22.38 11.56
N GLY A 483 -1.13 21.64 10.47
CA GLY A 483 -1.55 20.24 10.35
C GLY A 483 -0.93 19.34 11.40
N VAL A 484 0.38 19.51 11.66
CA VAL A 484 1.09 18.77 12.72
C VAL A 484 0.51 19.06 14.09
N VAL A 485 0.29 20.34 14.42
CA VAL A 485 -0.33 20.74 15.70
C VAL A 485 -1.73 20.19 15.84
N MET A 486 -2.54 20.27 14.78
CA MET A 486 -3.90 19.67 14.76
C MET A 486 -3.85 18.16 14.99
N THR A 487 -2.90 17.46 14.36
CA THR A 487 -2.75 16.00 14.52
C THR A 487 -2.35 15.66 15.96
N ILE A 488 -1.41 16.36 16.54
CA ILE A 488 -1.01 16.18 17.94
C ILE A 488 -2.18 16.47 18.89
N ALA A 489 -2.91 17.56 18.67
CA ALA A 489 -4.09 17.89 19.47
C ALA A 489 -5.17 16.81 19.36
N ALA A 490 -5.45 16.32 18.15
CA ALA A 490 -6.38 15.22 17.92
C ALA A 490 -5.96 13.95 18.66
N LEU A 491 -4.67 13.60 18.67
CA LEU A 491 -4.14 12.46 19.42
C LEU A 491 -4.37 12.61 20.93
N PHE A 492 -4.16 13.80 21.50
CA PHE A 492 -4.46 14.04 22.92
C PHE A 492 -5.95 13.89 23.22
N ILE A 493 -6.83 14.44 22.37
CA ILE A 493 -8.28 14.32 22.50
C ILE A 493 -8.72 12.84 22.40
N LEU A 494 -8.25 12.12 21.37
CA LEU A 494 -8.56 10.71 21.18
C LEU A 494 -8.10 9.86 22.36
N ARG A 495 -6.88 10.10 22.85
CA ARG A 495 -6.37 9.41 24.05
C ARG A 495 -7.23 9.65 25.29
N ALA A 496 -7.69 10.88 25.47
CA ALA A 496 -8.50 11.27 26.65
C ALA A 496 -9.93 10.76 26.59
N THR A 497 -10.51 10.60 25.37
CA THR A 497 -11.94 10.29 25.19
C THR A 497 -12.22 8.81 24.94
N ILE A 498 -11.49 8.21 23.99
CA ILE A 498 -11.74 6.84 23.50
C ILE A 498 -10.48 5.97 23.48
N GLY A 499 -9.34 6.52 23.89
CA GLY A 499 -8.06 5.81 23.86
C GLY A 499 -7.99 4.70 24.91
N THR A 500 -7.54 3.52 24.47
CA THR A 500 -7.23 2.40 25.34
C THR A 500 -5.71 2.24 25.45
N LYS A 501 -5.18 2.09 26.66
CA LYS A 501 -3.75 1.87 26.86
C LYS A 501 -3.35 0.50 26.31
N THR A 502 -2.45 0.48 25.35
CA THR A 502 -1.94 -0.73 24.70
C THR A 502 -0.42 -0.81 24.72
N GLY A 503 0.25 0.22 25.27
CA GLY A 503 1.68 0.31 25.43
C GLY A 503 2.24 -0.46 26.63
N ALA A 504 3.52 -0.29 26.94
CA ALA A 504 4.23 -0.99 28.02
C ALA A 504 3.59 -0.84 29.42
N ALA A 505 2.76 0.17 29.64
CA ALA A 505 2.03 0.41 30.89
C ALA A 505 0.82 -0.53 31.10
N ALA A 506 0.37 -1.26 30.08
CA ALA A 506 -0.74 -2.23 30.20
C ALA A 506 -0.35 -3.55 30.91
N LYS A 507 0.88 -3.67 31.40
CA LYS A 507 1.35 -4.84 32.16
C LYS A 507 1.04 -4.81 33.65
N ALA A 508 0.34 -3.79 34.17
CA ALA A 508 0.15 -3.55 35.61
C ALA A 508 -1.31 -3.65 36.09
N GLU A 509 -2.23 -4.06 35.22
CA GLU A 509 -3.60 -4.41 35.60
C GLU A 509 -3.91 -5.83 35.05
#